data_baf24364d4f5b047098b8e4344ec7273
#
_entry.id   baf24364d4f5b047098b8e4344ec7273
#
_cell.length_a   1.000
_cell.length_b   1.000
_cell.length_c   1.000
_cell.angle_alpha   90.00
_cell.angle_beta   90.00
_cell.angle_gamma   90.00
#
_symmetry.space_group_name_H-M   'P 1'
#
loop_
_entity.id
_entity.type
_entity.pdbx_description
1 polymer ?
#
loop_
_entity_poly.entity_id
_entity_poly.type
_entity_poly.pdbx_seq_one_letter_code
_entity_poly.pdbx_strand_id
1 'polypeptide(L)'
;MTDEWWADVRRRVEAAGAAPRGSEVFGALGHRWVLEDPLTPGELAELEAQVGVRLPEEYRAFLLHVGAGGAGPAYGLFPVRRVQGRWRWEGDGADLADLSTLAEPFPDRGPDPRLLDDVLAQRPEEEDFDAIEDFDDAIEAWDERWETVMFAPERTAGAIVISHLGCAQREWLVISGSHRGTIWSDCRVDDVDLAPLLHDDGTPVRFARWYTDWLEKAERTALSLP
;
A
#
# COMPACT_ATOMS: atom_id res chain seq x y z
N MET A 1 -3.01 -17.87 -12.61
CA MET A 1 -4.37 -17.29 -12.64
C MET A 1 -4.67 -16.91 -14.07
N THR A 2 -5.86 -17.21 -14.58
CA THR A 2 -6.29 -16.93 -15.96
C THR A 2 -7.04 -15.61 -16.03
N ASP A 3 -7.22 -15.07 -17.24
CA ASP A 3 -8.02 -13.86 -17.47
C ASP A 3 -9.48 -14.06 -17.02
N GLU A 4 -10.04 -15.25 -17.23
CA GLU A 4 -11.38 -15.61 -16.76
C GLU A 4 -11.51 -15.56 -15.23
N TRP A 5 -10.47 -15.96 -14.51
CA TRP A 5 -10.43 -15.88 -13.07
C TRP A 5 -10.46 -14.42 -12.59
N TRP A 6 -9.71 -13.52 -13.24
CA TRP A 6 -9.75 -12.10 -12.90
C TRP A 6 -11.08 -11.43 -13.27
N ALA A 7 -11.68 -11.81 -14.39
CA ALA A 7 -13.03 -11.35 -14.74
C ALA A 7 -14.09 -11.83 -13.74
N ASP A 8 -13.91 -13.03 -13.14
CA ASP A 8 -14.74 -13.48 -12.04
C ASP A 8 -14.56 -12.64 -10.78
N VAL A 9 -13.34 -12.29 -10.43
CA VAL A 9 -13.06 -11.38 -9.30
C VAL A 9 -13.83 -10.07 -9.44
N ARG A 10 -13.83 -9.43 -10.62
CA ARG A 10 -14.61 -8.21 -10.87
C ARG A 10 -16.11 -8.43 -10.60
N ARG A 11 -16.70 -9.49 -11.16
CA ARG A 11 -18.12 -9.79 -10.94
C ARG A 11 -18.48 -10.01 -9.47
N ARG A 12 -17.58 -10.66 -8.72
CA ARG A 12 -17.74 -10.90 -7.28
C ARG A 12 -17.72 -9.61 -6.48
N VAL A 13 -16.82 -8.67 -6.80
CA VAL A 13 -16.79 -7.33 -6.17
C VAL A 13 -18.10 -6.60 -6.43
N GLU A 14 -18.57 -6.57 -7.67
CA GLU A 14 -19.84 -5.95 -8.05
C GLU A 14 -21.05 -6.59 -7.33
N ALA A 15 -21.05 -7.93 -7.23
CA ALA A 15 -22.10 -8.67 -6.53
C ALA A 15 -22.10 -8.40 -5.01
N ALA A 16 -20.94 -8.35 -4.39
CA ALA A 16 -20.80 -8.01 -2.96
C ALA A 16 -21.28 -6.58 -2.67
N GLY A 17 -20.98 -5.64 -3.57
CA GLY A 17 -21.45 -4.26 -3.47
C GLY A 17 -22.95 -4.11 -3.60
N ALA A 18 -23.59 -4.95 -4.40
CA ALA A 18 -25.05 -4.97 -4.59
C ALA A 18 -25.78 -5.76 -3.48
N ALA A 19 -25.07 -6.45 -2.63
CA ALA A 19 -25.65 -7.30 -1.58
C ALA A 19 -26.28 -6.46 -0.45
N PRO A 20 -27.29 -6.98 0.28
CA PRO A 20 -28.04 -6.21 1.29
C PRO A 20 -27.19 -5.60 2.40
N ARG A 21 -26.07 -6.24 2.76
CA ARG A 21 -25.16 -5.77 3.81
C ARG A 21 -23.81 -5.30 3.25
N GLY A 22 -23.73 -4.99 1.97
CA GLY A 22 -22.51 -4.50 1.33
C GLY A 22 -21.94 -3.25 2.01
N SER A 23 -22.81 -2.36 2.53
CA SER A 23 -22.39 -1.16 3.26
C SER A 23 -21.79 -1.40 4.65
N GLU A 24 -21.92 -2.62 5.20
CA GLU A 24 -21.34 -3.00 6.50
C GLU A 24 -19.89 -3.47 6.37
N VAL A 25 -19.42 -3.71 5.17
CA VAL A 25 -18.00 -4.04 4.92
C VAL A 25 -17.13 -2.83 5.25
N PHE A 26 -16.05 -3.06 6.00
CA PHE A 26 -15.11 -1.98 6.34
C PHE A 26 -14.57 -1.32 5.05
N GLY A 27 -14.57 0.01 5.04
CA GLY A 27 -14.14 0.81 3.88
C GLY A 27 -15.20 1.00 2.79
N ALA A 28 -16.30 0.23 2.80
CA ALA A 28 -17.34 0.32 1.79
C ALA A 28 -17.94 1.73 1.62
N LEU A 29 -18.03 2.52 2.68
CA LEU A 29 -18.47 3.91 2.62
C LEU A 29 -17.49 4.82 1.86
N GLY A 30 -16.19 4.48 1.89
CA GLY A 30 -15.14 5.19 1.17
C GLY A 30 -15.10 4.84 -0.31
N HIS A 31 -14.83 3.58 -0.64
CA HIS A 31 -14.71 3.12 -2.02
C HIS A 31 -16.07 2.87 -2.74
N ARG A 32 -17.19 2.78 -1.98
CA ARG A 32 -18.56 2.62 -2.49
C ARG A 32 -18.73 1.47 -3.50
N TRP A 33 -17.88 0.47 -3.42
CA TRP A 33 -17.80 -0.68 -4.35
C TRP A 33 -17.53 -0.28 -5.80
N VAL A 34 -17.07 0.95 -6.03
CA VAL A 34 -16.74 1.42 -7.38
C VAL A 34 -15.36 0.86 -7.76
N LEU A 35 -15.31 0.21 -8.92
CA LEU A 35 -14.08 -0.15 -9.61
C LEU A 35 -13.86 0.83 -10.75
N GLU A 36 -12.63 1.33 -10.91
CA GLU A 36 -12.25 2.07 -12.11
C GLU A 36 -12.34 1.15 -13.34
N ASP A 37 -12.47 1.72 -14.52
CA ASP A 37 -12.40 0.92 -15.75
C ASP A 37 -11.04 0.24 -15.87
N PRO A 38 -10.99 -1.00 -16.35
CA PRO A 38 -9.72 -1.66 -16.63
C PRO A 38 -8.90 -0.88 -17.66
N LEU A 39 -7.57 -0.92 -17.49
CA LEU A 39 -6.66 -0.39 -18.51
C LEU A 39 -6.70 -1.26 -19.76
N THR A 40 -6.58 -0.64 -20.91
CA THR A 40 -6.26 -1.34 -22.15
C THR A 40 -4.79 -1.84 -22.13
N PRO A 41 -4.43 -2.86 -22.92
CA PRO A 41 -3.03 -3.27 -23.06
C PRO A 41 -2.09 -2.14 -23.47
N GLY A 42 -2.59 -1.19 -24.29
CA GLY A 42 -1.83 -0.01 -24.71
C GLY A 42 -1.55 0.94 -23.57
N GLU A 43 -2.57 1.24 -22.75
CA GLU A 43 -2.43 2.11 -21.57
C GLU A 43 -1.51 1.51 -20.52
N LEU A 44 -1.60 0.21 -20.29
CA LEU A 44 -0.69 -0.49 -19.37
C LEU A 44 0.75 -0.42 -19.90
N ALA A 45 0.97 -0.59 -21.20
CA ALA A 45 2.30 -0.47 -21.82
C ALA A 45 2.86 0.97 -21.69
N GLU A 46 2.02 1.99 -21.84
CA GLU A 46 2.41 3.38 -21.64
C GLU A 46 2.77 3.68 -20.18
N LEU A 47 1.99 3.15 -19.21
CA LEU A 47 2.28 3.26 -17.79
C LEU A 47 3.65 2.64 -17.48
N GLU A 48 3.90 1.41 -17.93
CA GLU A 48 5.16 0.70 -17.70
C GLU A 48 6.35 1.38 -18.38
N ALA A 49 6.15 1.93 -19.57
CA ALA A 49 7.18 2.72 -20.26
C ALA A 49 7.50 4.01 -19.49
N GLN A 50 6.49 4.66 -18.90
CA GLN A 50 6.70 5.87 -18.09
C GLN A 50 7.49 5.59 -16.82
N VAL A 51 7.16 4.50 -16.10
CA VAL A 51 7.83 4.15 -14.84
C VAL A 51 9.11 3.33 -15.02
N GLY A 52 9.43 2.97 -16.26
CA GLY A 52 10.69 2.30 -16.61
C GLY A 52 10.79 0.84 -16.18
N VAL A 53 9.70 0.23 -15.73
CA VAL A 53 9.68 -1.14 -15.23
C VAL A 53 8.36 -1.84 -15.56
N ARG A 54 8.44 -3.14 -15.83
CA ARG A 54 7.25 -3.97 -15.96
C ARG A 54 6.65 -4.27 -14.57
N LEU A 55 5.36 -4.02 -14.39
CA LEU A 55 4.67 -4.28 -13.14
C LEU A 55 4.54 -5.79 -12.84
N PRO A 56 4.35 -6.22 -11.56
CA PRO A 56 4.12 -7.62 -11.20
C PRO A 56 2.93 -8.23 -11.94
N GLU A 57 3.05 -9.48 -12.39
CA GLU A 57 2.07 -10.13 -13.28
C GLU A 57 0.65 -10.14 -12.70
N GLU A 58 0.52 -10.38 -11.39
CA GLU A 58 -0.80 -10.42 -10.74
C GLU A 58 -1.46 -9.04 -10.73
N TYR A 59 -0.68 -7.99 -10.47
CA TYR A 59 -1.18 -6.62 -10.50
C TYR A 59 -1.50 -6.15 -11.92
N ARG A 60 -0.68 -6.52 -12.91
CA ARG A 60 -0.97 -6.30 -14.34
C ARG A 60 -2.31 -6.90 -14.74
N ALA A 61 -2.53 -8.18 -14.37
CA ALA A 61 -3.77 -8.87 -14.68
C ALA A 61 -4.98 -8.21 -13.99
N PHE A 62 -4.82 -7.74 -12.75
CA PHE A 62 -5.84 -6.95 -12.07
C PHE A 62 -6.17 -5.66 -12.86
N LEU A 63 -5.15 -4.90 -13.24
CA LEU A 63 -5.33 -3.65 -14.00
C LEU A 63 -6.03 -3.86 -15.34
N LEU A 64 -5.80 -5.00 -16.00
CA LEU A 64 -6.39 -5.34 -17.31
C LEU A 64 -7.80 -5.93 -17.24
N HIS A 65 -8.17 -6.60 -16.13
CA HIS A 65 -9.39 -7.42 -16.09
C HIS A 65 -10.34 -7.06 -14.94
N VAL A 66 -9.85 -6.46 -13.87
CA VAL A 66 -10.67 -6.06 -12.71
C VAL A 66 -10.93 -4.56 -12.73
N GLY A 67 -9.88 -3.77 -12.73
CA GLY A 67 -10.01 -2.32 -12.75
C GLY A 67 -8.68 -1.62 -12.49
N ALA A 68 -8.60 -0.35 -12.88
CA ALA A 68 -7.42 0.47 -12.61
C ALA A 68 -7.35 0.97 -11.13
N GLY A 69 -8.06 0.32 -10.21
CA GLY A 69 -8.19 0.66 -8.80
C GLY A 69 -9.63 0.73 -8.35
N GLY A 70 -9.90 1.25 -7.17
CA GLY A 70 -11.23 1.40 -6.59
C GLY A 70 -11.50 0.45 -5.43
N ALA A 71 -12.64 -0.25 -5.42
CA ALA A 71 -13.02 -1.16 -4.33
C ALA A 71 -11.92 -2.19 -4.03
N GLY A 72 -11.57 -2.34 -2.75
CA GLY A 72 -10.46 -3.17 -2.32
C GLY A 72 -10.29 -3.15 -0.80
N PRO A 73 -9.21 -3.75 -0.29
CA PRO A 73 -8.88 -3.75 1.13
C PRO A 73 -8.93 -2.36 1.76
N ALA A 74 -9.29 -2.30 3.02
CA ALA A 74 -9.42 -1.08 3.81
C ALA A 74 -10.25 0.00 3.08
N TYR A 75 -9.68 1.17 2.78
CA TYR A 75 -10.38 2.25 2.07
C TYR A 75 -10.36 2.12 0.54
N GLY A 76 -9.84 1.01 0.03
CA GLY A 76 -9.79 0.68 -1.39
C GLY A 76 -8.38 0.69 -1.97
N LEU A 77 -8.28 0.19 -3.19
CA LEU A 77 -7.05 0.18 -3.97
C LEU A 77 -6.89 1.53 -4.68
N PHE A 78 -5.72 2.15 -4.54
CA PHE A 78 -5.45 3.44 -5.18
C PHE A 78 -5.59 3.37 -6.70
N PRO A 79 -6.41 4.25 -7.29
CA PRO A 79 -6.60 4.27 -8.73
C PRO A 79 -5.35 4.75 -9.47
N VAL A 80 -5.09 4.09 -10.60
CA VAL A 80 -4.09 4.50 -11.58
C VAL A 80 -4.79 5.35 -12.63
N ARG A 81 -4.37 6.60 -12.76
CA ARG A 81 -5.00 7.55 -13.68
C ARG A 81 -3.98 8.35 -14.47
N ARG A 82 -4.40 8.81 -15.64
CA ARG A 82 -3.63 9.76 -16.43
C ARG A 82 -4.03 11.19 -16.06
N VAL A 83 -3.13 11.90 -15.40
CA VAL A 83 -3.31 13.29 -14.96
C VAL A 83 -2.30 14.18 -15.65
N GLN A 84 -2.78 15.19 -16.38
CA GLN A 84 -1.92 16.10 -17.16
C GLN A 84 -0.96 15.35 -18.11
N GLY A 85 -1.46 14.23 -18.71
CA GLY A 85 -0.69 13.41 -19.65
C GLY A 85 0.30 12.43 -19.02
N ARG A 86 0.38 12.34 -17.70
CA ARG A 86 1.25 11.42 -16.97
C ARG A 86 0.44 10.42 -16.14
N TRP A 87 0.86 9.18 -16.12
CA TRP A 87 0.31 8.15 -15.26
C TRP A 87 0.79 8.31 -13.82
N ARG A 88 -0.13 8.15 -12.86
CA ARG A 88 0.17 8.14 -11.44
C ARG A 88 -0.88 7.35 -10.66
N TRP A 89 -0.49 6.91 -9.47
CA TRP A 89 -1.41 6.41 -8.47
C TRP A 89 -1.97 7.60 -7.68
N GLU A 90 -3.26 7.55 -7.35
CA GLU A 90 -3.94 8.63 -6.62
C GLU A 90 -4.54 8.08 -5.33
N GLY A 91 -4.14 8.65 -4.21
CA GLY A 91 -4.63 8.28 -2.89
C GLY A 91 -3.82 8.98 -1.80
N ASP A 92 -4.27 8.87 -0.56
CA ASP A 92 -3.56 9.45 0.58
C ASP A 92 -2.24 8.73 0.82
N GLY A 93 -1.13 9.45 0.60
CA GLY A 93 0.24 8.93 0.67
C GLY A 93 0.73 8.22 -0.60
N ALA A 94 0.01 8.30 -1.74
CA ALA A 94 0.51 7.77 -3.00
C ALA A 94 1.80 8.47 -3.47
N ASP A 95 1.99 9.72 -3.06
CA ASP A 95 3.16 10.57 -3.33
C ASP A 95 4.41 10.20 -2.51
N LEU A 96 4.26 9.34 -1.50
CA LEU A 96 5.41 8.77 -0.77
C LEU A 96 6.23 7.81 -1.65
N ALA A 97 5.65 7.29 -2.73
CA ALA A 97 6.36 6.45 -3.68
C ALA A 97 7.12 7.31 -4.69
N ASP A 98 8.44 7.17 -4.73
CA ASP A 98 9.25 7.76 -5.80
C ASP A 98 9.18 6.88 -7.05
N LEU A 99 8.37 7.31 -8.02
CA LEU A 99 8.18 6.58 -9.27
C LEU A 99 9.47 6.48 -10.12
N SER A 100 10.47 7.32 -9.87
CA SER A 100 11.75 7.28 -10.59
C SER A 100 12.64 6.12 -10.14
N THR A 101 12.42 5.57 -8.94
CA THR A 101 13.19 4.46 -8.36
C THR A 101 12.51 3.10 -8.55
N LEU A 102 11.36 3.03 -9.25
CA LEU A 102 10.60 1.77 -9.36
C LEU A 102 11.35 0.63 -10.06
N ALA A 103 12.35 0.94 -10.88
CA ALA A 103 13.21 -0.07 -11.49
C ALA A 103 14.33 -0.58 -10.55
N GLU A 104 14.58 0.13 -9.44
CA GLU A 104 15.56 -0.28 -8.43
C GLU A 104 15.00 -1.41 -7.57
N PRO A 105 15.85 -2.31 -7.05
CA PRO A 105 15.37 -3.38 -6.18
C PRO A 105 14.90 -2.80 -4.83
N PHE A 106 13.71 -3.24 -4.39
CA PHE A 106 13.23 -2.96 -3.04
C PHE A 106 14.22 -3.53 -2.02
N PRO A 107 14.60 -2.78 -0.96
CA PRO A 107 15.59 -3.21 0.01
C PRO A 107 15.10 -4.40 0.85
N ASP A 108 15.99 -5.38 1.03
CA ASP A 108 15.71 -6.58 1.84
C ASP A 108 15.82 -6.33 3.36
N ARG A 109 16.32 -5.15 3.75
CA ARG A 109 16.68 -4.83 5.14
C ARG A 109 16.08 -3.50 5.56
N GLY A 110 15.73 -3.43 6.84
CA GLY A 110 15.38 -2.19 7.52
C GLY A 110 16.54 -1.19 7.59
N PRO A 111 16.39 -0.10 8.37
CA PRO A 111 17.48 0.86 8.60
C PRO A 111 18.71 0.18 9.18
N ASP A 112 19.88 0.82 9.05
CA ASP A 112 21.08 0.37 9.75
C ASP A 112 20.77 0.31 11.26
N PRO A 113 20.87 -0.88 11.90
CA PRO A 113 20.54 -1.02 13.32
C PRO A 113 21.36 -0.09 14.23
N ARG A 114 22.61 0.22 13.85
CA ARG A 114 23.46 1.14 14.63
C ARG A 114 22.93 2.57 14.57
N LEU A 115 22.53 3.00 13.38
CA LEU A 115 21.97 4.33 13.20
C LEU A 115 20.62 4.46 13.95
N LEU A 116 19.81 3.40 13.91
CA LEU A 116 18.56 3.33 14.64
C LEU A 116 18.80 3.36 16.15
N ASP A 117 19.73 2.55 16.65
CA ASP A 117 20.11 2.52 18.07
C ASP A 117 20.64 3.88 18.53
N ASP A 118 21.46 4.55 17.71
CA ASP A 118 22.00 5.89 18.01
C ASP A 118 20.90 6.94 18.10
N VAL A 119 19.90 6.90 17.23
CA VAL A 119 18.77 7.84 17.29
C VAL A 119 17.89 7.54 18.50
N LEU A 120 17.57 6.27 18.76
CA LEU A 120 16.76 5.86 19.91
C LEU A 120 17.43 6.24 21.25
N ALA A 121 18.73 6.05 21.37
CA ALA A 121 19.47 6.40 22.59
C ALA A 121 19.51 7.92 22.88
N GLN A 122 19.16 8.75 21.92
CA GLN A 122 19.12 10.20 22.05
C GLN A 122 17.70 10.76 22.19
N ARG A 123 16.71 9.89 22.40
CA ARG A 123 15.34 10.36 22.62
C ARG A 123 15.28 11.18 23.90
N PRO A 124 14.76 12.43 23.85
CA PRO A 124 14.59 13.25 25.04
C PRO A 124 13.59 12.63 26.02
N GLU A 125 13.86 12.75 27.30
CA GLU A 125 12.91 12.41 28.37
C GLU A 125 12.47 13.72 29.05
N GLU A 126 11.16 13.88 29.35
CA GLU A 126 10.59 15.10 29.90
C GLU A 126 11.26 15.49 31.22
N GLU A 127 11.68 14.51 32.02
CA GLU A 127 12.33 14.69 33.30
C GLU A 127 13.71 15.38 33.23
N ASP A 128 14.33 15.42 32.04
CA ASP A 128 15.64 16.05 31.83
C ASP A 128 15.53 17.56 31.58
N PHE A 129 14.32 18.14 31.53
CA PHE A 129 14.08 19.53 31.18
C PHE A 129 13.37 20.28 32.34
N ASP A 130 13.81 21.53 32.59
CA ASP A 130 13.21 22.42 33.59
C ASP A 130 11.91 23.09 33.07
N ALA A 131 11.77 23.23 31.74
CA ALA A 131 10.62 23.83 31.09
C ALA A 131 10.07 22.92 29.99
N ILE A 132 8.75 22.87 29.87
CA ILE A 132 8.07 22.03 28.89
C ILE A 132 8.39 22.48 27.46
N GLU A 133 8.57 23.80 27.23
CA GLU A 133 8.91 24.36 25.93
C GLU A 133 10.27 23.86 25.44
N ASP A 134 11.25 23.71 26.34
CA ASP A 134 12.59 23.19 25.99
C ASP A 134 12.52 21.69 25.64
N PHE A 135 11.65 20.93 26.32
CA PHE A 135 11.37 19.53 25.97
C PHE A 135 10.68 19.41 24.62
N ASP A 136 9.65 20.25 24.35
CA ASP A 136 8.93 20.25 23.08
C ASP A 136 9.87 20.52 21.90
N ASP A 137 10.78 21.50 22.04
CA ASP A 137 11.78 21.79 21.01
C ASP A 137 12.78 20.62 20.81
N ALA A 138 13.16 19.95 21.89
CA ALA A 138 14.08 18.83 21.84
C ALA A 138 13.44 17.58 21.22
N ILE A 139 12.17 17.29 21.53
CA ILE A 139 11.46 16.16 20.96
C ILE A 139 11.17 16.39 19.47
N GLU A 140 10.79 17.61 19.05
CA GLU A 140 10.62 17.95 17.63
C GLU A 140 11.92 17.72 16.84
N ALA A 141 13.06 18.18 17.36
CA ALA A 141 14.37 17.97 16.74
C ALA A 141 14.78 16.48 16.71
N TRP A 142 14.32 15.68 17.66
CA TRP A 142 14.53 14.23 17.67
C TRP A 142 13.62 13.56 16.64
N ASP A 143 12.34 13.93 16.56
CA ASP A 143 11.37 13.39 15.60
C ASP A 143 11.87 13.61 14.16
N GLU A 144 12.40 14.79 13.80
CA GLU A 144 12.99 15.04 12.48
C GLU A 144 14.13 14.07 12.14
N ARG A 145 14.98 13.73 13.12
CA ARG A 145 16.07 12.75 12.92
C ARG A 145 15.53 11.34 12.79
N TRP A 146 14.55 10.97 13.62
CA TRP A 146 13.85 9.70 13.54
C TRP A 146 13.19 9.51 12.19
N GLU A 147 12.44 10.49 11.73
CA GLU A 147 11.81 10.48 10.42
C GLU A 147 12.84 10.35 9.28
N THR A 148 13.97 11.04 9.37
CA THR A 148 15.05 10.93 8.38
C THR A 148 15.56 9.49 8.24
N VAL A 149 15.61 8.72 9.32
CA VAL A 149 16.04 7.31 9.30
C VAL A 149 14.92 6.38 8.86
N MET A 150 13.72 6.55 9.43
CA MET A 150 12.60 5.65 9.20
C MET A 150 11.94 5.83 7.84
N PHE A 151 11.88 7.07 7.34
CA PHE A 151 11.25 7.41 6.07
C PHE A 151 12.26 7.76 4.97
N ALA A 152 13.51 7.35 5.13
CA ALA A 152 14.52 7.53 4.10
C ALA A 152 14.01 7.00 2.75
N PRO A 153 14.05 7.79 1.65
CA PRO A 153 13.43 7.44 0.37
C PRO A 153 13.90 6.10 -0.21
N GLU A 154 15.15 5.75 0.02
CA GLU A 154 15.74 4.49 -0.43
C GLU A 154 15.09 3.26 0.22
N ARG A 155 14.39 3.40 1.33
CA ARG A 155 13.73 2.31 2.02
C ARG A 155 12.48 1.79 1.30
N THR A 156 11.91 2.60 0.43
CA THR A 156 10.73 2.27 -0.37
C THR A 156 11.01 2.29 -1.87
N ALA A 157 12.29 2.39 -2.26
CA ALA A 157 12.70 2.23 -3.65
C ALA A 157 12.13 0.93 -4.23
N GLY A 158 11.69 0.94 -5.48
CA GLY A 158 11.11 -0.25 -6.12
C GLY A 158 9.73 -0.67 -5.61
N ALA A 159 9.01 0.18 -4.87
CA ALA A 159 7.66 -0.11 -4.40
C ALA A 159 6.69 1.07 -4.59
N ILE A 160 5.39 0.79 -4.56
CA ILE A 160 4.32 1.80 -4.63
C ILE A 160 3.35 1.62 -3.46
N VAL A 161 2.80 2.73 -2.96
CA VAL A 161 1.65 2.68 -2.06
C VAL A 161 0.41 2.30 -2.86
N ILE A 162 -0.34 1.30 -2.39
CA ILE A 162 -1.53 0.81 -3.09
C ILE A 162 -2.82 0.93 -2.29
N SER A 163 -2.74 1.08 -0.97
CA SER A 163 -3.89 1.18 -0.08
C SER A 163 -3.55 1.99 1.17
N HIS A 164 -4.57 2.64 1.72
CA HIS A 164 -4.54 3.35 3.00
C HIS A 164 -5.44 2.63 4.01
N LEU A 165 -4.91 2.37 5.20
CA LEU A 165 -5.60 1.61 6.25
C LEU A 165 -6.31 2.50 7.28
N GLY A 166 -6.03 3.78 7.26
CA GLY A 166 -6.39 4.77 8.30
C GLY A 166 -5.17 5.13 9.17
N CYS A 167 -5.26 6.23 9.92
CA CYS A 167 -4.21 6.68 10.84
C CYS A 167 -2.80 6.71 10.22
N ALA A 168 -2.69 7.13 8.97
CA ALA A 168 -1.45 7.15 8.18
C ALA A 168 -0.74 5.80 7.99
N GLN A 169 -1.37 4.68 8.35
CA GLN A 169 -0.90 3.34 8.01
C GLN A 169 -1.21 3.01 6.54
N ARG A 170 -0.31 2.30 5.85
CA ARG A 170 -0.41 2.04 4.42
C ARG A 170 0.03 0.63 4.07
N GLU A 171 -0.32 0.21 2.87
CA GLU A 171 0.19 -1.02 2.26
C GLU A 171 0.91 -0.70 0.96
N TRP A 172 2.06 -1.34 0.79
CA TRP A 172 2.92 -1.18 -0.36
C TRP A 172 2.94 -2.45 -1.20
N LEU A 173 2.94 -2.29 -2.52
CA LEU A 173 3.24 -3.35 -3.47
C LEU A 173 4.67 -3.22 -3.94
N VAL A 174 5.47 -4.26 -3.74
CA VAL A 174 6.83 -4.30 -4.24
C VAL A 174 6.83 -4.58 -5.74
N ILE A 175 7.46 -3.68 -6.51
CA ILE A 175 7.53 -3.72 -7.96
C ILE A 175 8.81 -4.42 -8.45
N SER A 176 9.93 -4.21 -7.77
CA SER A 176 11.24 -4.69 -8.21
C SER A 176 12.01 -5.38 -7.09
N GLY A 177 12.99 -6.23 -7.44
CA GLY A 177 13.82 -6.96 -6.48
C GLY A 177 13.28 -8.34 -6.11
N SER A 178 13.87 -8.94 -5.07
CA SER A 178 13.58 -10.29 -4.58
C SER A 178 12.15 -10.46 -4.05
N HIS A 179 11.57 -9.39 -3.53
CA HIS A 179 10.20 -9.35 -2.98
C HIS A 179 9.13 -8.95 -3.98
N ARG A 180 9.48 -8.89 -5.26
CA ARG A 180 8.55 -8.47 -6.32
C ARG A 180 7.19 -9.15 -6.27
N GLY A 181 6.12 -8.35 -6.21
CA GLY A 181 4.72 -8.79 -6.19
C GLY A 181 4.18 -9.13 -4.81
N THR A 182 4.95 -8.91 -3.74
CA THR A 182 4.49 -9.07 -2.35
C THR A 182 3.93 -7.75 -1.79
N ILE A 183 3.09 -7.88 -0.77
CA ILE A 183 2.49 -6.75 -0.05
C ILE A 183 3.23 -6.55 1.27
N TRP A 184 3.52 -5.29 1.58
CA TRP A 184 4.17 -4.87 2.81
C TRP A 184 3.30 -3.89 3.58
N SER A 185 3.22 -4.07 4.89
CA SER A 185 2.57 -3.15 5.81
C SER A 185 3.54 -2.04 6.21
N ASP A 186 3.03 -0.81 6.25
CA ASP A 186 3.73 0.37 6.70
C ASP A 186 3.01 0.96 7.91
N CYS A 187 3.55 0.70 9.07
CA CYS A 187 3.10 1.24 10.36
C CYS A 187 4.18 2.13 10.99
N ARG A 188 5.08 2.72 10.18
CA ARG A 188 6.17 3.58 10.68
C ARG A 188 5.67 4.81 11.44
N VAL A 189 4.46 5.23 11.17
CA VAL A 189 3.75 6.26 11.96
C VAL A 189 3.53 5.85 13.43
N ASP A 190 3.53 4.56 13.71
CA ASP A 190 3.41 3.99 15.06
C ASP A 190 4.75 3.39 15.52
N ASP A 191 5.88 3.88 15.02
CA ASP A 191 7.24 3.40 15.30
C ASP A 191 7.49 1.92 14.95
N VAL A 192 6.65 1.34 14.09
CA VAL A 192 6.79 -0.04 13.60
C VAL A 192 7.30 -0.06 12.18
N ASP A 193 8.45 -0.68 11.96
CA ASP A 193 9.09 -0.73 10.65
C ASP A 193 8.25 -1.43 9.58
N LEU A 194 8.58 -1.14 8.31
CA LEU A 194 8.05 -1.85 7.16
C LEU A 194 8.23 -3.36 7.31
N ALA A 195 7.14 -4.11 7.13
CA ALA A 195 7.17 -5.55 7.25
C ALA A 195 6.34 -6.23 6.15
N PRO A 196 6.78 -7.38 5.60
CA PRO A 196 5.98 -8.14 4.66
C PRO A 196 4.71 -8.65 5.34
N LEU A 197 3.57 -8.58 4.66
CA LEU A 197 2.42 -9.36 5.08
C LEU A 197 2.72 -10.84 4.88
N LEU A 198 2.47 -11.65 5.91
CA LEU A 198 2.77 -13.08 5.90
C LEU A 198 1.49 -13.92 6.03
N HIS A 199 1.48 -15.07 5.38
CA HIS A 199 0.55 -16.15 5.66
C HIS A 199 0.88 -16.83 6.99
N ASP A 200 -0.02 -17.65 7.50
CA ASP A 200 0.18 -18.41 8.76
C ASP A 200 1.42 -19.35 8.70
N ASP A 201 1.83 -19.75 7.51
CA ASP A 201 3.02 -20.57 7.27
C ASP A 201 4.32 -19.74 7.14
N GLY A 202 4.24 -18.42 7.29
CA GLY A 202 5.36 -17.49 7.19
C GLY A 202 5.75 -17.11 5.76
N THR A 203 5.01 -17.55 4.74
CA THR A 203 5.28 -17.12 3.36
C THR A 203 4.71 -15.72 3.07
N PRO A 204 5.41 -14.89 2.25
CA PRO A 204 4.93 -13.54 1.94
C PRO A 204 3.62 -13.56 1.13
N VAL A 205 2.69 -12.72 1.54
CA VAL A 205 1.41 -12.51 0.84
C VAL A 205 1.66 -11.75 -0.46
N ARG A 206 1.16 -12.30 -1.56
CA ARG A 206 1.22 -11.68 -2.88
C ARG A 206 -0.06 -10.93 -3.20
N PHE A 207 0.01 -10.04 -4.19
CA PHE A 207 -1.08 -9.14 -4.56
C PHE A 207 -2.44 -9.85 -4.78
N ALA A 208 -2.47 -10.93 -5.55
CA ALA A 208 -3.73 -11.62 -5.84
C ALA A 208 -4.36 -12.21 -4.58
N ARG A 209 -3.56 -12.82 -3.71
CA ARG A 209 -4.04 -13.39 -2.46
C ARG A 209 -4.51 -12.33 -1.49
N TRP A 210 -3.75 -11.25 -1.34
CA TRP A 210 -4.14 -10.07 -0.55
C TRP A 210 -5.52 -9.53 -0.95
N TYR A 211 -5.73 -9.33 -2.25
CA TYR A 211 -6.98 -8.80 -2.76
C TYR A 211 -8.14 -9.79 -2.59
N THR A 212 -7.93 -11.08 -2.87
CA THR A 212 -8.99 -12.09 -2.76
C THR A 212 -9.33 -12.46 -1.33
N ASP A 213 -8.39 -12.41 -0.40
CA ASP A 213 -8.67 -12.60 1.04
C ASP A 213 -9.60 -11.52 1.58
N TRP A 214 -9.38 -10.28 1.16
CA TRP A 214 -10.32 -9.21 1.44
C TRP A 214 -11.69 -9.50 0.82
N LEU A 215 -11.74 -9.85 -0.46
CA LEU A 215 -13.00 -10.11 -1.16
C LEU A 215 -13.78 -11.24 -0.51
N GLU A 216 -13.14 -12.35 -0.15
CA GLU A 216 -13.78 -13.45 0.55
C GLU A 216 -14.35 -13.07 1.92
N LYS A 217 -13.64 -12.19 2.67
CA LYS A 217 -14.15 -11.63 3.93
C LYS A 217 -15.33 -10.70 3.69
N ALA A 218 -15.21 -9.84 2.70
CA ALA A 218 -16.24 -8.90 2.32
C ALA A 218 -17.52 -9.59 1.85
N GLU A 219 -17.42 -10.65 1.04
CA GLU A 219 -18.56 -11.48 0.62
C GLU A 219 -19.27 -12.12 1.82
N ARG A 220 -18.51 -12.69 2.76
CA ARG A 220 -19.11 -13.27 3.98
C ARG A 220 -19.92 -12.23 4.77
N THR A 221 -19.44 -11.01 4.89
CA THR A 221 -20.16 -9.91 5.56
C THR A 221 -21.37 -9.47 4.74
N ALA A 222 -21.18 -9.18 3.47
CA ALA A 222 -22.19 -8.63 2.58
C ALA A 222 -23.37 -9.58 2.33
N LEU A 223 -23.09 -10.90 2.24
CA LEU A 223 -24.07 -11.96 1.93
C LEU A 223 -24.64 -12.65 3.18
N SER A 224 -24.16 -12.35 4.39
CA SER A 224 -24.72 -12.91 5.62
C SER A 224 -26.20 -12.54 5.70
N LEU A 225 -27.05 -13.55 5.88
CA LEU A 225 -28.46 -13.31 6.20
C LEU A 225 -28.57 -12.79 7.64
N PRO A 226 -29.54 -11.90 7.93
CA PRO A 226 -29.75 -11.39 9.27
C PRO A 226 -30.15 -12.46 10.26
#